data_2a393b3e3a8e043ba5252d1307cb210d
#
_entry.id   2a393b3e3a8e043ba5252d1307cb210d
#
_cell.length_a   1.000
_cell.length_b   1.000
_cell.length_c   1.000
_cell.angle_alpha   90.00
_cell.angle_beta   90.00
_cell.angle_gamma   90.00
#
_symmetry.space_group_name_H-M   'P 1'
#
loop_
_entity.id
_entity.type
_entity.pdbx_description
1 polymer ?
#
loop_
_entity_poly.entity_id
_entity_poly.type
_entity_poly.pdbx_seq_one_letter_code
_entity_poly.pdbx_strand_id
1 'polypeptide(L)'
;MKNIFKSIVAMLSVLVAFTSCNNQSSNGKSGALSSSAAEKVYVAPGEHDEFYAFVSGGFSGQLAVYGLPSGRLFKVIPVFSQDAEKAYGYNEETKPMLNTSHGFVPWDDSHHPDISQTDGVIDGRWVFINGNNTPRIAKIDLSTFETTEIIEVPNSAGNHSSSFVTENTEYVVAGTRFSVPVPQRDMPIKDYKGNFKGALTFISVEPEH
;
A
#
# COMPACT_ATOMS: atom_id res chain seq x y z
N MET A 1 6.31 15.86 -69.79
CA MET A 1 6.50 14.40 -69.58
C MET A 1 7.62 14.04 -68.63
N LYS A 2 8.76 14.75 -68.57
CA LYS A 2 9.87 14.42 -67.65
C LYS A 2 9.56 14.59 -66.12
N ASN A 3 8.65 15.48 -65.75
CA ASN A 3 8.34 15.75 -64.34
C ASN A 3 7.32 14.77 -63.74
N ILE A 4 6.44 14.17 -64.58
CA ILE A 4 5.46 13.18 -64.17
C ILE A 4 6.17 11.85 -63.82
N PHE A 5 7.21 11.51 -64.57
CA PHE A 5 7.97 10.28 -64.32
C PHE A 5 8.79 10.33 -63.01
N LYS A 6 9.29 11.49 -62.65
CA LYS A 6 10.00 11.70 -61.33
C LYS A 6 9.05 11.59 -60.15
N SER A 7 7.84 12.11 -60.28
CA SER A 7 6.81 12.01 -59.23
C SER A 7 6.30 10.58 -59.04
N ILE A 8 6.17 9.81 -60.11
CA ILE A 8 5.75 8.41 -60.03
C ILE A 8 6.82 7.53 -59.38
N VAL A 9 8.11 7.77 -59.71
CA VAL A 9 9.22 7.03 -59.11
C VAL A 9 9.38 7.37 -57.61
N ALA A 10 9.17 8.64 -57.22
CA ALA A 10 9.18 9.04 -55.81
C ALA A 10 8.02 8.45 -55.02
N MET A 11 6.81 8.36 -55.63
CA MET A 11 5.64 7.75 -54.97
C MET A 11 5.78 6.24 -54.84
N LEU A 12 6.39 5.56 -55.81
CA LEU A 12 6.66 4.13 -55.71
C LEU A 12 7.72 3.81 -54.67
N SER A 13 8.71 4.68 -54.47
CA SER A 13 9.75 4.51 -53.44
C SER A 13 9.22 4.66 -52.02
N VAL A 14 8.21 5.49 -51.80
CA VAL A 14 7.55 5.66 -50.51
C VAL A 14 6.65 4.48 -50.19
N LEU A 15 5.98 3.88 -51.19
CA LEU A 15 5.12 2.67 -50.95
C LEU A 15 5.95 1.43 -50.58
N VAL A 16 7.18 1.30 -51.08
CA VAL A 16 8.06 0.16 -50.74
C VAL A 16 8.65 0.28 -49.33
N ALA A 17 8.75 1.50 -48.79
CA ALA A 17 9.27 1.71 -47.43
C ALA A 17 8.27 1.29 -46.32
N PHE A 18 6.98 1.23 -46.61
CA PHE A 18 5.97 0.82 -45.64
C PHE A 18 5.65 -0.70 -45.63
N THR A 19 6.17 -1.46 -46.57
CA THR A 19 5.94 -2.92 -46.60
C THR A 19 7.10 -3.72 -46.00
N SER A 20 8.15 -3.07 -45.45
CA SER A 20 9.33 -3.75 -44.94
C SER A 20 9.25 -4.13 -43.45
N CYS A 21 8.11 -3.97 -42.80
CA CYS A 21 7.93 -4.34 -41.40
C CYS A 21 7.00 -5.52 -41.21
N ASN A 22 6.95 -6.48 -42.15
CA ASN A 22 6.24 -7.72 -41.90
C ASN A 22 6.95 -8.91 -42.56
N ASN A 23 7.39 -9.85 -41.72
CA ASN A 23 8.00 -11.14 -41.99
C ASN A 23 9.53 -11.19 -41.94
N GLN A 24 10.07 -11.22 -40.72
CA GLN A 24 11.18 -12.14 -40.47
C GLN A 24 10.68 -13.22 -39.49
N SER A 25 10.28 -14.36 -40.03
CA SER A 25 10.29 -15.62 -39.30
C SER A 25 11.77 -15.97 -39.06
N SER A 26 12.36 -15.44 -38.00
CA SER A 26 13.62 -15.96 -37.50
C SER A 26 13.33 -17.27 -36.78
N ASN A 27 13.70 -18.38 -37.38
CA ASN A 27 13.93 -19.67 -36.74
C ASN A 27 15.11 -19.58 -35.76
N GLY A 28 15.04 -18.65 -34.82
CA GLY A 28 15.85 -18.61 -33.62
C GLY A 28 15.02 -19.23 -32.51
N LYS A 29 15.48 -20.30 -31.90
CA LYS A 29 15.04 -20.76 -30.59
C LYS A 29 15.39 -19.70 -29.54
N SER A 30 14.79 -18.51 -29.60
CA SER A 30 14.62 -17.67 -28.44
C SER A 30 13.57 -18.38 -27.58
N GLY A 31 13.93 -18.72 -26.33
CA GLY A 31 13.00 -19.30 -25.38
C GLY A 31 11.78 -18.40 -25.33
N ALA A 32 10.72 -18.78 -26.01
CA ALA A 32 9.43 -18.14 -25.89
C ALA A 32 9.07 -18.27 -24.41
N LEU A 33 9.13 -17.13 -23.69
CA LEU A 33 8.33 -16.99 -22.47
C LEU A 33 6.96 -17.52 -22.85
N SER A 34 6.57 -18.65 -22.24
CA SER A 34 5.36 -19.35 -22.69
C SER A 34 4.25 -18.32 -22.72
N SER A 35 3.54 -18.22 -23.86
CA SER A 35 2.37 -17.34 -24.04
C SER A 35 1.42 -17.39 -22.85
N SER A 36 1.39 -18.54 -22.16
CA SER A 36 0.61 -18.77 -20.95
C SER A 36 0.97 -17.88 -19.75
N ALA A 37 2.19 -17.41 -19.58
CA ALA A 37 2.58 -16.54 -18.45
C ALA A 37 2.12 -15.09 -18.71
N ALA A 38 2.35 -14.59 -19.92
CA ALA A 38 1.87 -13.26 -20.32
C ALA A 38 0.34 -13.17 -20.32
N GLU A 39 -0.33 -14.23 -20.77
CA GLU A 39 -1.81 -14.33 -20.76
C GLU A 39 -2.38 -14.31 -19.35
N LYS A 40 -1.72 -14.94 -18.39
CA LYS A 40 -2.16 -14.98 -16.98
C LYS A 40 -2.13 -13.64 -16.28
N VAL A 41 -1.28 -12.71 -16.72
CA VAL A 41 -1.15 -11.37 -16.13
C VAL A 41 -1.76 -10.29 -17.02
N TYR A 42 -2.33 -10.67 -18.16
CA TYR A 42 -2.93 -9.72 -19.08
C TYR A 42 -4.32 -9.28 -18.58
N VAL A 43 -4.47 -7.97 -18.44
CA VAL A 43 -5.75 -7.30 -18.23
C VAL A 43 -5.94 -6.32 -19.38
N ALA A 44 -7.01 -6.46 -20.14
CA ALA A 44 -7.26 -5.66 -21.33
C ALA A 44 -7.44 -4.17 -20.99
N PRO A 45 -7.16 -3.25 -21.92
CA PRO A 45 -7.44 -1.84 -21.72
C PRO A 45 -8.94 -1.62 -21.45
N GLY A 46 -9.22 -0.89 -20.37
CA GLY A 46 -10.60 -0.62 -19.91
C GLY A 46 -11.16 -1.65 -18.94
N GLU A 47 -10.48 -2.80 -18.76
CA GLU A 47 -10.85 -3.80 -17.77
C GLU A 47 -10.14 -3.55 -16.43
N HIS A 48 -10.72 -4.07 -15.36
CA HIS A 48 -10.19 -4.01 -14.00
C HIS A 48 -9.49 -5.31 -13.63
N ASP A 49 -8.50 -5.19 -12.75
CA ASP A 49 -7.91 -6.35 -12.08
C ASP A 49 -8.97 -7.03 -11.19
N GLU A 50 -8.89 -8.35 -11.07
CA GLU A 50 -9.83 -9.16 -10.31
C GLU A 50 -9.69 -8.96 -8.80
N PHE A 51 -8.45 -8.72 -8.34
CA PHE A 51 -8.12 -8.54 -6.93
C PHE A 51 -7.17 -7.36 -6.73
N TYR A 52 -7.12 -6.85 -5.50
CA TYR A 52 -6.11 -5.91 -5.04
C TYR A 52 -5.25 -6.54 -3.95
N ALA A 53 -3.93 -6.37 -4.06
CA ALA A 53 -2.97 -6.71 -3.02
C ALA A 53 -2.51 -5.44 -2.32
N PHE A 54 -2.61 -5.43 -1.00
CA PHE A 54 -2.16 -4.35 -0.13
C PHE A 54 -0.80 -4.72 0.46
N VAL A 55 0.23 -3.97 0.07
CA VAL A 55 1.62 -4.27 0.42
C VAL A 55 2.21 -3.12 1.23
N SER A 56 2.63 -3.43 2.46
CA SER A 56 3.29 -2.44 3.30
C SER A 56 4.60 -1.97 2.65
N GLY A 57 4.84 -0.67 2.68
CA GLY A 57 6.04 -0.07 2.11
C GLY A 57 7.26 -0.12 3.03
N GLY A 58 7.12 -0.65 4.25
CA GLY A 58 8.19 -0.66 5.25
C GLY A 58 8.68 0.76 5.52
N PHE A 59 9.97 0.99 5.33
CA PHE A 59 10.63 2.29 5.58
C PHE A 59 10.05 3.47 4.79
N SER A 60 9.24 3.26 3.76
CA SER A 60 8.57 4.35 3.08
C SER A 60 7.42 4.96 3.89
N GLY A 61 6.92 4.25 4.91
CA GLY A 61 5.76 4.67 5.71
C GLY A 61 4.46 4.73 4.91
N GLN A 62 4.37 3.96 3.83
CA GLN A 62 3.28 3.97 2.87
C GLN A 62 2.66 2.58 2.74
N LEU A 63 1.49 2.51 2.12
CA LEU A 63 0.84 1.29 1.68
C LEU A 63 0.68 1.32 0.16
N ALA A 64 1.23 0.33 -0.53
CA ALA A 64 1.09 0.19 -1.97
C ALA A 64 -0.08 -0.74 -2.30
N VAL A 65 -0.86 -0.39 -3.31
CA VAL A 65 -1.99 -1.19 -3.82
C VAL A 65 -1.65 -1.67 -5.23
N TYR A 66 -1.59 -2.97 -5.39
CA TYR A 66 -1.33 -3.61 -6.69
C TYR A 66 -2.57 -4.33 -7.19
N GLY A 67 -2.87 -4.14 -8.47
CA GLY A 67 -3.90 -4.94 -9.14
C GLY A 67 -3.38 -6.34 -9.48
N LEU A 68 -4.20 -7.35 -9.30
CA LEU A 68 -3.92 -8.73 -9.66
C LEU A 68 -4.99 -9.25 -10.63
N PRO A 69 -4.62 -9.94 -11.71
CA PRO A 69 -3.32 -10.57 -11.97
C PRO A 69 -2.26 -9.68 -12.63
N SER A 70 -2.57 -8.44 -13.03
CA SER A 70 -1.66 -7.63 -13.85
C SER A 70 -0.34 -7.24 -13.17
N GLY A 71 -0.32 -7.16 -11.84
CA GLY A 71 0.81 -6.62 -11.08
C GLY A 71 0.98 -5.10 -11.21
N ARG A 72 0.00 -4.38 -11.78
CA ARG A 72 0.06 -2.93 -11.92
C ARG A 72 0.02 -2.25 -10.56
N LEU A 73 0.91 -1.29 -10.34
CA LEU A 73 0.79 -0.39 -9.20
C LEU A 73 -0.42 0.54 -9.42
N PHE A 74 -1.46 0.33 -8.63
CA PHE A 74 -2.70 1.09 -8.71
C PHE A 74 -2.63 2.39 -7.93
N LYS A 75 -2.16 2.33 -6.69
CA LYS A 75 -2.09 3.47 -5.78
C LYS A 75 -0.93 3.32 -4.79
N VAL A 76 -0.36 4.42 -4.35
CA VAL A 76 0.47 4.51 -3.17
C VAL A 76 -0.23 5.42 -2.18
N ILE A 77 -0.50 4.91 -0.99
CA ILE A 77 -1.23 5.60 0.08
C ILE A 77 -0.20 6.02 1.14
N PRO A 78 -0.03 7.33 1.40
CA PRO A 78 0.78 7.78 2.53
C PRO A 78 0.06 7.45 3.84
N VAL A 79 0.81 6.89 4.79
CA VAL A 79 0.26 6.48 6.09
C VAL A 79 1.03 7.16 7.22
N PHE A 80 2.26 6.70 7.49
CA PHE A 80 3.13 7.27 8.52
C PHE A 80 4.25 8.13 7.91
N SER A 81 4.07 8.63 6.72
CA SER A 81 5.00 9.51 6.04
C SER A 81 4.27 10.67 5.39
N GLN A 82 4.89 11.85 5.43
CA GLN A 82 4.39 13.00 4.69
C GLN A 82 4.48 12.76 3.18
N ASP A 83 3.50 13.25 2.43
CA ASP A 83 3.46 13.20 0.96
C ASP A 83 3.10 14.59 0.43
N ALA A 84 4.10 15.27 -0.15
CA ALA A 84 3.93 16.65 -0.62
C ALA A 84 3.04 16.75 -1.87
N GLU A 85 3.01 15.72 -2.72
CA GLU A 85 2.18 15.70 -3.92
C GLU A 85 0.69 15.71 -3.58
N LYS A 86 0.33 15.00 -2.49
CA LYS A 86 -1.04 14.92 -1.99
C LYS A 86 -1.34 15.89 -0.86
N ALA A 87 -0.38 16.72 -0.46
CA ALA A 87 -0.43 17.58 0.72
C ALA A 87 -0.67 16.82 2.05
N TYR A 88 -0.57 15.49 2.07
CA TYR A 88 -0.76 14.67 3.25
C TYR A 88 0.34 14.94 4.29
N GLY A 89 -0.07 15.17 5.53
CA GLY A 89 0.83 15.52 6.62
C GLY A 89 1.36 16.97 6.59
N TYR A 90 0.93 17.78 5.62
CA TYR A 90 1.28 19.19 5.49
C TYR A 90 0.09 20.12 5.73
N ASN A 91 -1.11 19.72 5.33
CA ASN A 91 -2.34 20.51 5.50
C ASN A 91 -2.89 20.44 6.94
N GLU A 92 -3.87 21.26 7.24
CA GLU A 92 -4.46 21.33 8.59
C GLU A 92 -5.28 20.08 8.96
N GLU A 93 -5.77 19.35 7.98
CA GLU A 93 -6.61 18.17 8.16
C GLU A 93 -5.76 16.93 8.49
N THR A 94 -4.71 16.67 7.72
CA THR A 94 -3.92 15.43 7.83
C THR A 94 -2.67 15.57 8.69
N LYS A 95 -2.12 16.78 8.85
CA LYS A 95 -0.95 17.02 9.70
C LYS A 95 -1.15 16.59 11.15
N PRO A 96 -2.30 16.83 11.79
CA PRO A 96 -2.57 16.37 13.16
C PRO A 96 -2.53 14.85 13.33
N MET A 97 -2.83 14.07 12.28
CA MET A 97 -2.77 12.60 12.32
C MET A 97 -1.35 12.08 12.62
N LEU A 98 -0.32 12.87 12.28
CA LEU A 98 1.07 12.51 12.52
C LEU A 98 1.59 12.97 13.89
N ASN A 99 0.74 13.57 14.72
CA ASN A 99 1.10 13.88 16.11
C ASN A 99 1.04 12.62 16.98
N THR A 100 1.96 12.56 17.94
CA THR A 100 1.97 11.54 18.99
C THR A 100 2.04 12.23 20.35
N SER A 101 1.96 11.47 21.43
CA SER A 101 2.21 11.97 22.80
C SER A 101 3.61 12.58 22.96
N HIS A 102 4.54 12.29 22.04
CA HIS A 102 5.91 12.82 22.02
C HIS A 102 6.10 13.97 21.00
N GLY A 103 5.03 14.44 20.36
CA GLY A 103 5.04 15.51 19.39
C GLY A 103 4.83 15.02 17.95
N PHE A 104 5.11 15.89 16.99
CA PHE A 104 4.96 15.60 15.58
C PHE A 104 6.01 14.60 15.09
N VAL A 105 5.55 13.42 14.62
CA VAL A 105 6.39 12.34 14.10
C VAL A 105 6.00 12.06 12.67
N PRO A 106 6.62 12.74 11.69
CA PRO A 106 6.22 12.72 10.27
C PRO A 106 6.71 11.50 9.50
N TRP A 107 7.31 10.53 10.17
CA TRP A 107 7.76 9.30 9.57
C TRP A 107 7.71 8.14 10.56
N ASP A 108 7.28 6.99 10.06
CA ASP A 108 7.46 5.69 10.69
C ASP A 108 7.48 4.63 9.59
N ASP A 109 7.98 3.47 9.93
CA ASP A 109 7.99 2.32 9.07
C ASP A 109 6.65 1.55 9.20
N SER A 110 5.99 1.28 8.09
CA SER A 110 4.65 0.66 8.03
C SER A 110 4.74 -0.86 7.85
N HIS A 111 3.97 -1.62 8.64
CA HIS A 111 3.97 -3.08 8.61
C HIS A 111 2.57 -3.68 8.79
N HIS A 112 2.43 -4.93 8.37
CA HIS A 112 1.32 -5.83 8.66
C HIS A 112 -0.07 -5.23 8.42
N PRO A 113 -0.44 -4.91 7.17
CA PRO A 113 -1.81 -4.52 6.86
C PRO A 113 -2.77 -5.69 7.09
N ASP A 114 -3.93 -5.41 7.64
CA ASP A 114 -5.06 -6.33 7.75
C ASP A 114 -6.34 -5.65 7.25
N ILE A 115 -7.22 -6.42 6.62
CA ILE A 115 -8.41 -5.90 5.95
C ILE A 115 -9.64 -6.17 6.80
N SER A 116 -10.56 -5.22 6.85
CA SER A 116 -11.84 -5.35 7.54
C SER A 116 -12.65 -6.56 7.05
N GLN A 117 -13.42 -7.13 7.96
CA GLN A 117 -14.21 -8.33 7.76
C GLN A 117 -15.64 -8.13 8.24
N THR A 118 -16.56 -8.85 7.61
CA THR A 118 -17.93 -9.08 8.07
C THR A 118 -18.18 -10.58 8.03
N ASP A 119 -18.58 -11.17 9.15
CA ASP A 119 -18.76 -12.62 9.31
C ASP A 119 -17.51 -13.43 8.87
N GLY A 120 -16.33 -12.91 9.19
CA GLY A 120 -15.05 -13.54 8.85
C GLY A 120 -14.65 -13.45 7.36
N VAL A 121 -15.39 -12.69 6.55
CA VAL A 121 -15.12 -12.49 5.12
C VAL A 121 -14.65 -11.06 4.88
N ILE A 122 -13.58 -10.91 4.12
CA ILE A 122 -13.06 -9.59 3.71
C ILE A 122 -14.19 -8.81 3.03
N ASP A 123 -14.48 -7.61 3.54
CA ASP A 123 -15.62 -6.80 3.11
C ASP A 123 -15.21 -5.53 2.34
N GLY A 124 -13.90 -5.22 2.30
CA GLY A 124 -13.37 -4.13 1.47
C GLY A 124 -13.67 -2.72 1.98
N ARG A 125 -14.09 -2.55 3.24
CA ARG A 125 -14.34 -1.23 3.82
C ARG A 125 -13.04 -0.52 4.20
N TRP A 126 -12.19 -1.18 4.99
CA TRP A 126 -10.98 -0.58 5.56
C TRP A 126 -9.77 -1.50 5.53
N VAL A 127 -8.59 -0.87 5.55
CA VAL A 127 -7.33 -1.53 5.90
C VAL A 127 -6.78 -0.88 7.16
N PHE A 128 -6.32 -1.71 8.09
CA PHE A 128 -5.59 -1.30 9.28
C PHE A 128 -4.13 -1.69 9.12
N ILE A 129 -3.22 -0.78 9.50
CA ILE A 129 -1.78 -1.01 9.37
C ILE A 129 -1.04 -0.40 10.55
N ASN A 130 -0.02 -1.09 11.07
CA ASN A 130 0.74 -0.61 12.22
C ASN A 130 2.02 0.13 11.83
N GLY A 131 2.40 1.10 12.66
CA GLY A 131 3.73 1.68 12.71
C GLY A 131 4.67 0.81 13.55
N ASN A 132 5.89 0.59 13.05
CA ASN A 132 6.85 -0.31 13.70
C ASN A 132 7.61 0.37 14.85
N ASN A 133 8.02 1.62 14.67
CA ASN A 133 8.89 2.34 15.61
C ASN A 133 8.11 3.22 16.59
N THR A 134 6.90 3.61 16.22
CA THR A 134 5.96 4.27 17.12
C THR A 134 4.72 3.41 17.27
N PRO A 135 4.12 3.35 18.49
CA PRO A 135 2.98 2.49 18.75
C PRO A 135 1.70 3.08 18.15
N ARG A 136 1.59 3.08 16.82
CA ARG A 136 0.45 3.64 16.09
C ARG A 136 -0.21 2.59 15.21
N ILE A 137 -1.51 2.74 15.03
CA ILE A 137 -2.30 2.04 14.01
C ILE A 137 -3.03 3.07 13.18
N ALA A 138 -2.97 2.91 11.86
CA ALA A 138 -3.72 3.71 10.91
C ALA A 138 -4.91 2.93 10.37
N LYS A 139 -6.01 3.65 10.14
CA LYS A 139 -7.20 3.23 9.39
C LYS A 139 -7.17 3.87 8.02
N ILE A 140 -7.36 3.08 6.99
CA ILE A 140 -7.40 3.51 5.60
C ILE A 140 -8.77 3.15 5.04
N ASP A 141 -9.46 4.13 4.48
CA ASP A 141 -10.75 3.94 3.79
C ASP A 141 -10.48 3.41 2.38
N LEU A 142 -11.05 2.27 2.04
CA LEU A 142 -10.89 1.64 0.72
C LEU A 142 -11.82 2.24 -0.35
N SER A 143 -12.81 3.02 0.02
CA SER A 143 -13.63 3.75 -0.95
C SER A 143 -12.89 4.95 -1.57
N THR A 144 -11.97 5.55 -0.81
CA THR A 144 -11.17 6.72 -1.23
C THR A 144 -9.68 6.38 -1.43
N PHE A 145 -9.20 5.29 -0.84
CA PHE A 145 -7.78 4.95 -0.70
C PHE A 145 -7.00 6.04 0.03
N GLU A 146 -7.56 6.53 1.13
CA GLU A 146 -6.95 7.56 1.96
C GLU A 146 -6.84 7.11 3.42
N THR A 147 -5.77 7.54 4.09
CA THR A 147 -5.63 7.38 5.54
C THR A 147 -6.58 8.36 6.21
N THR A 148 -7.51 7.85 6.99
CA THR A 148 -8.55 8.65 7.64
C THR A 148 -8.32 8.85 9.13
N GLU A 149 -7.55 7.95 9.76
CA GLU A 149 -7.32 8.00 11.19
C GLU A 149 -5.98 7.35 11.54
N ILE A 150 -5.27 7.92 12.52
CA ILE A 150 -4.11 7.30 13.16
C ILE A 150 -4.29 7.37 14.66
N ILE A 151 -4.23 6.20 15.32
CA ILE A 151 -4.41 6.06 16.76
C ILE A 151 -3.07 5.66 17.39
N GLU A 152 -2.70 6.29 18.51
CA GLU A 152 -1.56 5.88 19.33
C GLU A 152 -1.98 4.77 20.30
N VAL A 153 -1.25 3.64 20.27
CA VAL A 153 -1.54 2.47 21.10
C VAL A 153 -0.89 2.65 22.47
N PRO A 154 -1.66 2.67 23.57
CA PRO A 154 -1.13 2.87 24.91
C PRO A 154 -0.33 1.66 25.39
N ASN A 155 0.55 1.89 26.38
CA ASN A 155 1.36 0.86 27.06
C ASN A 155 2.26 0.06 26.10
N SER A 156 2.74 0.68 25.05
CA SER A 156 3.66 0.11 24.07
C SER A 156 4.69 1.16 23.64
N ALA A 157 5.93 0.76 23.41
CA ALA A 157 6.95 1.62 22.78
C ALA A 157 7.12 1.31 21.30
N GLY A 158 6.44 0.32 20.79
CA GLY A 158 6.43 -0.05 19.38
C GLY A 158 5.46 -1.20 19.16
N ASN A 159 4.85 -1.25 17.99
CA ASN A 159 3.76 -2.15 17.68
C ASN A 159 4.03 -2.86 16.34
N HIS A 160 4.77 -3.96 16.38
CA HIS A 160 5.11 -4.75 15.18
C HIS A 160 4.44 -6.12 15.19
N SER A 161 3.33 -6.28 15.87
CA SER A 161 2.68 -7.58 16.06
C SER A 161 1.34 -7.69 15.35
N SER A 162 1.18 -7.08 14.19
CA SER A 162 -0.06 -7.04 13.41
C SER A 162 -1.17 -6.16 14.01
N SER A 163 -2.01 -5.68 13.12
CA SER A 163 -3.28 -5.02 13.43
C SER A 163 -4.39 -6.01 13.12
N PHE A 164 -4.56 -7.04 13.97
CA PHE A 164 -5.60 -8.06 13.74
C PHE A 164 -6.99 -7.44 13.85
N VAL A 165 -7.84 -7.70 12.87
CA VAL A 165 -9.27 -7.40 12.98
C VAL A 165 -10.04 -8.60 13.54
N THR A 166 -11.10 -8.33 14.32
CA THR A 166 -12.06 -9.35 14.72
C THR A 166 -13.01 -9.69 13.58
N GLU A 167 -13.74 -10.80 13.71
CA GLU A 167 -14.58 -11.40 12.67
C GLU A 167 -15.57 -10.43 12.00
N ASN A 168 -16.05 -9.43 12.75
CA ASN A 168 -16.93 -8.37 12.23
C ASN A 168 -16.29 -6.97 12.32
N THR A 169 -14.98 -6.92 12.52
CA THR A 169 -14.21 -5.66 12.65
C THR A 169 -14.70 -4.79 13.83
N GLU A 170 -15.27 -5.38 14.89
CA GLU A 170 -15.64 -4.65 16.09
C GLU A 170 -14.41 -4.09 16.80
N TYR A 171 -13.28 -4.80 16.69
CA TYR A 171 -12.01 -4.40 17.27
C TYR A 171 -10.86 -4.61 16.31
N VAL A 172 -9.86 -3.70 16.40
CA VAL A 172 -8.50 -3.94 15.95
C VAL A 172 -7.65 -4.28 17.16
N VAL A 173 -6.96 -5.40 17.12
CA VAL A 173 -6.16 -5.91 18.23
C VAL A 173 -4.68 -5.65 17.97
N ALA A 174 -4.04 -4.93 18.87
CA ALA A 174 -2.63 -4.55 18.80
C ALA A 174 -1.82 -5.17 19.94
N GLY A 175 -0.72 -5.82 19.61
CA GLY A 175 0.22 -6.36 20.58
C GLY A 175 1.49 -5.53 20.70
N THR A 176 2.08 -5.49 21.87
CA THR A 176 3.32 -4.79 22.17
C THR A 176 4.52 -5.50 21.53
N ARG A 177 5.34 -4.77 20.75
CA ARG A 177 6.69 -5.22 20.39
C ARG A 177 7.71 -4.91 21.47
N PHE A 178 7.73 -3.65 21.92
CA PHE A 178 8.62 -3.18 22.96
C PHE A 178 7.81 -2.82 24.20
N SER A 179 8.05 -3.56 25.29
CA SER A 179 7.36 -3.35 26.56
C SER A 179 7.77 -2.03 27.21
N VAL A 180 6.83 -1.43 27.93
CA VAL A 180 7.00 -0.25 28.75
C VAL A 180 6.52 -0.54 30.17
N PRO A 181 6.81 0.33 31.16
CA PRO A 181 6.15 0.26 32.46
C PRO A 181 4.62 0.35 32.31
N VAL A 182 3.88 -0.51 32.97
CA VAL A 182 2.41 -0.48 32.95
C VAL A 182 1.90 -0.13 34.34
N PRO A 183 1.18 0.99 34.53
CA PRO A 183 0.87 2.03 33.54
C PRO A 183 2.12 2.75 33.04
N GLN A 184 2.10 3.24 31.80
CA GLN A 184 3.24 3.88 31.15
C GLN A 184 3.69 5.13 31.93
N ARG A 185 4.96 5.13 32.33
CA ARG A 185 5.60 6.23 33.06
C ARG A 185 7.11 6.09 33.02
N ASP A 186 7.80 7.17 33.24
CA ASP A 186 9.24 7.15 33.44
C ASP A 186 9.63 6.46 34.75
N MET A 187 10.65 5.61 34.69
CA MET A 187 11.21 4.94 35.86
C MET A 187 12.65 4.52 35.64
N PRO A 188 13.43 4.35 36.71
CA PRO A 188 14.79 3.85 36.61
C PRO A 188 14.84 2.46 35.98
N ILE A 189 15.80 2.22 35.06
CA ILE A 189 15.95 0.94 34.37
C ILE A 189 16.15 -0.25 35.33
N LYS A 190 16.73 -0.03 36.53
CA LYS A 190 16.91 -1.07 37.55
C LYS A 190 15.59 -1.69 38.01
N ASP A 191 14.50 -0.95 37.92
CA ASP A 191 13.17 -1.35 38.39
C ASP A 191 12.32 -2.05 37.32
N TYR A 192 12.91 -2.37 36.13
CA TYR A 192 12.17 -2.85 34.98
C TYR A 192 11.45 -4.20 35.20
N LYS A 193 12.07 -5.16 35.92
CA LYS A 193 11.60 -6.54 36.02
C LYS A 193 10.16 -6.72 36.49
N GLY A 194 9.69 -5.85 37.35
CA GLY A 194 8.32 -5.93 37.89
C GLY A 194 7.33 -5.03 37.18
N ASN A 195 7.79 -4.10 36.41
CA ASN A 195 6.99 -3.00 35.89
C ASN A 195 6.82 -3.04 34.37
N PHE A 196 7.86 -3.46 33.62
CA PHE A 196 7.77 -3.58 32.18
C PHE A 196 7.00 -4.83 31.80
N LYS A 197 5.95 -4.66 31.00
CA LYS A 197 5.05 -5.75 30.57
C LYS A 197 4.68 -5.56 29.10
N GLY A 198 4.38 -6.67 28.45
CA GLY A 198 3.65 -6.64 27.20
C GLY A 198 2.17 -6.33 27.47
N ALA A 199 1.53 -5.71 26.50
CA ALA A 199 0.10 -5.43 26.52
C ALA A 199 -0.55 -5.92 25.23
N LEU A 200 -1.79 -6.31 25.33
CA LEU A 200 -2.69 -6.55 24.22
C LEU A 200 -3.79 -5.50 24.31
N THR A 201 -3.89 -4.66 23.29
CA THR A 201 -4.83 -3.55 23.26
C THR A 201 -5.92 -3.85 22.24
N PHE A 202 -7.18 -3.71 22.67
CA PHE A 202 -8.35 -3.80 21.81
C PHE A 202 -8.83 -2.38 21.52
N ILE A 203 -8.82 -2.00 20.26
CA ILE A 203 -9.25 -0.70 19.78
C ILE A 203 -10.63 -0.88 19.15
N SER A 204 -11.64 -0.25 19.72
CA SER A 204 -12.99 -0.32 19.17
C SER A 204 -13.04 0.40 17.83
N VAL A 205 -13.61 -0.26 16.84
CA VAL A 205 -13.92 0.32 15.53
C VAL A 205 -15.41 0.63 15.54
N GLU A 206 -15.74 1.91 15.59
CA GLU A 206 -17.14 2.32 15.55
C GLU A 206 -17.71 2.02 14.16
N PRO A 207 -18.88 1.35 14.08
CA PRO A 207 -19.58 1.23 12.81
C PRO A 207 -20.00 2.63 12.35
N GLU A 208 -19.70 2.96 11.12
CA GLU A 208 -20.24 4.16 10.51
C GLU A 208 -21.78 4.04 10.46
N HIS A 209 -22.46 5.00 11.06
CA HIS A 209 -23.92 5.07 11.08
C HIS A 209 -24.48 5.62 9.77
#